data_77ae93adcd523a1347a5eca6f07c7468
#
_entry.id   77ae93adcd523a1347a5eca6f07c7468
#
_cell.length_a   1.000
_cell.length_b   1.000
_cell.length_c   1.000
_cell.angle_alpha   90.00
_cell.angle_beta   90.00
_cell.angle_gamma   90.00
#
_symmetry.space_group_name_H-M   'P 1'
#
loop_
_entity.id
_entity.type
_entity.pdbx_description
1 polymer ?
#
loop_
_entity_poly.entity_id
_entity_poly.type
_entity_poly.pdbx_seq_one_letter_code
_entity_poly.pdbx_strand_id
1 'polypeptide(L)'
;MVTDWLGQPLEALRHAVVEGLARTRIRPNVLTLCGLATSLVAALFASAGAFVSAGLLLLGAGVFDALDGAIARRTNQSSPFGAFLDSVMDRYADLTVLLGLMLHFAAAWGERSAGGFPGIPWGNPALVFAAGAVLGSALTPYARARAESLVAECKVGIAERPERLVILVIGLLSGRVVPALAVLAVLANVTVLQRLFYVRRTLAGGGPLGPREHLLYWTYPRASVPFDLLCLLVLVVILAF
;
A
#
# COMPACT_ATOMS: atom_id res chain seq x y z
N MET A 1 -6.52 -21.51 -14.53
CA MET A 1 -6.45 -21.44 -16.02
C MET A 1 -6.09 -20.07 -16.56
N VAL A 2 -6.80 -18.97 -16.27
CA VAL A 2 -6.40 -17.63 -16.76
C VAL A 2 -5.15 -17.11 -16.04
N THR A 3 -5.01 -17.38 -14.76
CA THR A 3 -3.85 -17.04 -13.91
C THR A 3 -2.56 -17.74 -14.33
N ASP A 4 -2.64 -18.94 -14.87
CA ASP A 4 -1.46 -19.72 -15.29
C ASP A 4 -0.90 -19.20 -16.62
N TRP A 5 -1.76 -18.68 -17.50
CA TRP A 5 -1.36 -18.23 -18.84
C TRP A 5 -0.64 -16.87 -18.81
N LEU A 6 -1.02 -15.97 -17.89
CA LEU A 6 -0.37 -14.68 -17.67
C LEU A 6 0.76 -14.77 -16.63
N GLY A 7 0.69 -15.73 -15.72
CA GLY A 7 1.69 -15.91 -14.66
C GLY A 7 3.05 -16.36 -15.19
N GLN A 8 3.10 -17.33 -16.09
CA GLN A 8 4.34 -17.89 -16.62
C GLN A 8 5.23 -16.86 -17.37
N PRO A 9 4.73 -16.05 -18.33
CA PRO A 9 5.57 -15.07 -19.00
C PRO A 9 6.01 -13.94 -18.05
N LEU A 10 5.19 -13.55 -17.09
CA LEU A 10 5.54 -12.54 -16.10
C LEU A 10 6.63 -13.04 -15.12
N GLU A 11 6.55 -14.30 -14.71
CA GLU A 11 7.59 -14.94 -13.90
C GLU A 11 8.90 -15.11 -14.68
N ALA A 12 8.82 -15.51 -15.95
CA ALA A 12 10.00 -15.62 -16.81
C ALA A 12 10.68 -14.26 -17.00
N LEU A 13 9.90 -13.20 -17.26
CA LEU A 13 10.42 -11.84 -17.35
C LEU A 13 11.06 -11.38 -16.02
N ARG A 14 10.40 -11.61 -14.89
CA ARG A 14 10.95 -11.31 -13.57
C ARG A 14 12.27 -12.05 -13.33
N HIS A 15 12.34 -13.35 -13.66
CA HIS A 15 13.57 -14.13 -13.56
C HIS A 15 14.68 -13.57 -14.42
N ALA A 16 14.40 -13.23 -15.68
CA ALA A 16 15.38 -12.65 -16.60
C ALA A 16 15.93 -11.31 -16.09
N VAL A 17 15.06 -10.43 -15.59
CA VAL A 17 15.43 -9.13 -15.02
C VAL A 17 16.27 -9.32 -13.75
N VAL A 18 15.85 -10.18 -12.82
CA VAL A 18 16.59 -10.47 -11.59
C VAL A 18 17.96 -11.06 -11.92
N GLU A 19 18.05 -11.96 -12.90
CA GLU A 19 19.32 -12.56 -13.30
C GLU A 19 20.26 -11.53 -13.97
N GLY A 20 19.71 -10.67 -14.82
CA GLY A 20 20.45 -9.55 -15.42
C GLY A 20 21.00 -8.60 -14.38
N LEU A 21 20.17 -8.17 -13.42
CA LEU A 21 20.57 -7.28 -12.34
C LEU A 21 21.53 -7.95 -11.33
N ALA A 22 21.38 -9.24 -11.04
CA ALA A 22 22.30 -9.97 -10.19
C ALA A 22 23.73 -10.02 -10.76
N ARG A 23 23.88 -10.03 -12.09
CA ARG A 23 25.19 -9.95 -12.77
C ARG A 23 25.87 -8.58 -12.61
N THR A 24 25.12 -7.50 -12.42
CA THR A 24 25.67 -6.14 -12.26
C THR A 24 26.25 -5.87 -10.88
N ARG A 25 26.14 -6.80 -9.93
CA ARG A 25 26.60 -6.68 -8.53
C ARG A 25 25.99 -5.50 -7.78
N ILE A 26 24.83 -4.98 -8.20
CA ILE A 26 24.11 -3.92 -7.51
C ILE A 26 23.68 -4.46 -6.13
N ARG A 27 23.94 -3.67 -5.08
CA ARG A 27 23.52 -4.03 -3.72
C ARG A 27 22.00 -3.86 -3.58
N PRO A 28 21.28 -4.80 -2.95
CA PRO A 28 19.81 -4.69 -2.75
C PRO A 28 19.37 -3.36 -2.14
N ASN A 29 20.08 -2.88 -1.12
CA ASN A 29 19.77 -1.60 -0.46
C ASN A 29 19.79 -0.37 -1.40
N VAL A 30 20.55 -0.44 -2.50
CA VAL A 30 20.54 0.64 -3.51
C VAL A 30 19.20 0.66 -4.24
N LEU A 31 18.65 -0.50 -4.56
CA LEU A 31 17.33 -0.60 -5.21
C LEU A 31 16.21 -0.11 -4.30
N THR A 32 16.27 -0.46 -3.00
CA THR A 32 15.33 0.08 -2.00
C THR A 32 15.38 1.61 -1.96
N LEU A 33 16.58 2.21 -1.99
CA LEU A 33 16.73 3.67 -2.04
C LEU A 33 16.26 4.28 -3.38
N CYS A 34 16.47 3.59 -4.51
CA CYS A 34 15.94 4.00 -5.80
C CYS A 34 14.42 3.97 -5.80
N GLY A 35 13.80 2.94 -5.20
CA GLY A 35 12.35 2.85 -5.02
C GLY A 35 11.81 4.03 -4.20
N LEU A 36 12.46 4.35 -3.08
CA LEU A 36 12.10 5.53 -2.29
C LEU A 36 12.25 6.84 -3.09
N ALA A 37 13.39 7.04 -3.78
CA ALA A 37 13.61 8.24 -4.58
C ALA A 37 12.53 8.39 -5.67
N THR A 38 12.15 7.29 -6.32
CA THR A 38 11.07 7.28 -7.31
C THR A 38 9.72 7.63 -6.68
N SER A 39 9.43 7.13 -5.47
CA SER A 39 8.21 7.47 -4.72
C SER A 39 8.19 8.95 -4.29
N LEU A 40 9.32 9.53 -3.92
CA LEU A 40 9.43 10.96 -3.62
C LEU A 40 9.13 11.82 -4.85
N VAL A 41 9.66 11.43 -6.02
CA VAL A 41 9.33 12.10 -7.29
C VAL A 41 7.85 11.91 -7.63
N ALA A 42 7.28 10.72 -7.43
CA ALA A 42 5.85 10.48 -7.60
C ALA A 42 4.99 11.39 -6.71
N ALA A 43 5.41 11.62 -5.45
CA ALA A 43 4.75 12.54 -4.53
C ALA A 43 4.77 14.00 -5.02
N LEU A 44 5.87 14.46 -5.63
CA LEU A 44 5.95 15.79 -6.25
C LEU A 44 4.98 15.91 -7.44
N PHE A 45 4.91 14.90 -8.31
CA PHE A 45 3.94 14.89 -9.41
C PHE A 45 2.49 14.83 -8.89
N ALA A 46 2.25 14.06 -7.85
CA ALA A 46 0.93 14.00 -7.21
C ALA A 46 0.52 15.35 -6.62
N SER A 47 1.44 16.05 -5.96
CA SER A 47 1.17 17.39 -5.40
C SER A 47 0.90 18.43 -6.47
N ALA A 48 1.52 18.30 -7.64
CA ALA A 48 1.29 19.16 -8.81
C ALA A 48 0.01 18.78 -9.60
N GLY A 49 -0.72 17.73 -9.22
CA GLY A 49 -1.92 17.26 -9.93
C GLY A 49 -1.64 16.39 -11.16
N ALA A 50 -0.39 16.06 -11.43
CA ALA A 50 0.00 15.21 -12.56
C ALA A 50 -0.17 13.70 -12.18
N PHE A 51 -1.42 13.30 -11.97
CA PHE A 51 -1.78 12.01 -11.35
C PHE A 51 -1.30 10.79 -12.15
N VAL A 52 -1.44 10.83 -13.48
CA VAL A 52 -1.00 9.71 -14.33
C VAL A 52 0.51 9.51 -14.22
N SER A 53 1.30 10.59 -14.27
CA SER A 53 2.75 10.53 -14.10
C SER A 53 3.13 10.03 -12.71
N ALA A 54 2.43 10.47 -11.66
CA ALA A 54 2.61 10.00 -10.29
C ALA A 54 2.30 8.49 -10.18
N GLY A 55 1.23 8.02 -10.83
CA GLY A 55 0.84 6.61 -10.85
C GLY A 55 1.87 5.72 -11.57
N LEU A 56 2.40 6.16 -12.70
CA LEU A 56 3.46 5.44 -13.42
C LEU A 56 4.76 5.34 -12.61
N LEU A 57 5.16 6.45 -11.96
CA LEU A 57 6.32 6.47 -11.08
C LEU A 57 6.12 5.57 -9.86
N LEU A 58 4.94 5.60 -9.25
CA LEU A 58 4.61 4.75 -8.11
C LEU A 58 4.61 3.26 -8.49
N LEU A 59 4.12 2.92 -9.68
CA LEU A 59 4.22 1.57 -10.23
C LEU A 59 5.69 1.16 -10.41
N GLY A 60 6.53 2.04 -10.95
CA GLY A 60 7.97 1.84 -11.06
C GLY A 60 8.65 1.63 -9.71
N ALA A 61 8.28 2.40 -8.69
CA ALA A 61 8.77 2.22 -7.32
C ALA A 61 8.42 0.84 -6.77
N GLY A 62 7.19 0.36 -7.01
CA GLY A 62 6.77 -1.01 -6.64
C GLY A 62 7.58 -2.11 -7.35
N VAL A 63 8.04 -1.86 -8.58
CA VAL A 63 8.94 -2.78 -9.29
C VAL A 63 10.31 -2.83 -8.60
N PHE A 64 10.90 -1.69 -8.20
CA PHE A 64 12.17 -1.67 -7.46
C PHE A 64 12.08 -2.46 -6.16
N ASP A 65 11.00 -2.30 -5.41
CA ASP A 65 10.69 -3.03 -4.18
C ASP A 65 10.59 -4.57 -4.42
N ALA A 66 9.92 -4.98 -5.48
CA ALA A 66 9.84 -6.41 -5.83
C ALA A 66 11.19 -6.99 -6.24
N LEU A 67 12.08 -6.17 -6.83
CA LEU A 67 13.38 -6.60 -7.32
C LEU A 67 14.44 -6.67 -6.20
N ASP A 68 14.47 -5.72 -5.25
CA ASP A 68 15.49 -5.69 -4.20
C ASP A 68 15.45 -6.95 -3.32
N GLY A 69 14.25 -7.35 -2.88
CA GLY A 69 14.06 -8.59 -2.14
C GLY A 69 14.39 -9.86 -2.96
N ALA A 70 14.09 -9.86 -4.27
CA ALA A 70 14.42 -10.98 -5.15
C ALA A 70 15.95 -11.10 -5.35
N ILE A 71 16.63 -9.98 -5.55
CA ILE A 71 18.09 -9.92 -5.71
C ILE A 71 18.79 -10.29 -4.40
N ALA A 72 18.33 -9.78 -3.25
CA ALA A 72 18.89 -10.12 -1.95
C ALA A 72 18.89 -11.63 -1.69
N ARG A 73 17.79 -12.31 -2.01
CA ARG A 73 17.68 -13.78 -1.91
C ARG A 73 18.58 -14.49 -2.93
N ARG A 74 18.63 -14.02 -4.18
CA ARG A 74 19.42 -14.65 -5.25
C ARG A 74 20.92 -14.53 -5.03
N THR A 75 21.38 -13.42 -4.44
CA THR A 75 22.81 -13.13 -4.22
C THR A 75 23.30 -13.49 -2.81
N ASN A 76 22.45 -14.11 -1.97
CA ASN A 76 22.73 -14.38 -0.56
C ASN A 76 23.14 -13.13 0.24
N GLN A 77 22.63 -11.95 -0.13
CA GLN A 77 22.87 -10.67 0.55
C GLN A 77 21.73 -10.27 1.49
N SER A 78 20.83 -11.18 1.83
CA SER A 78 19.78 -10.95 2.81
C SER A 78 20.39 -10.69 4.18
N SER A 79 20.02 -9.56 4.82
CA SER A 79 20.49 -9.20 6.15
C SER A 79 19.34 -8.65 7.01
N PRO A 80 19.42 -8.80 8.34
CA PRO A 80 18.44 -8.19 9.25
C PRO A 80 18.32 -6.68 9.09
N PHE A 81 19.45 -5.98 8.87
CA PHE A 81 19.46 -4.55 8.61
C PHE A 81 18.81 -4.21 7.26
N GLY A 82 19.03 -5.00 6.21
CA GLY A 82 18.36 -4.81 4.90
C GLY A 82 16.85 -4.92 5.02
N ALA A 83 16.35 -5.92 5.75
CA ALA A 83 14.90 -6.09 5.99
C ALA A 83 14.32 -4.95 6.85
N PHE A 84 15.09 -4.43 7.80
CA PHE A 84 14.69 -3.27 8.59
C PHE A 84 14.65 -2.00 7.72
N LEU A 85 15.70 -1.76 6.93
CA LEU A 85 15.80 -0.62 6.01
C LEU A 85 14.63 -0.62 5.02
N ASP A 86 14.40 -1.73 4.34
CA ASP A 86 13.29 -1.94 3.42
C ASP A 86 11.96 -1.59 4.11
N SER A 87 11.72 -2.16 5.27
CA SER A 87 10.52 -1.87 6.07
C SER A 87 10.33 -0.39 6.38
N VAL A 88 11.38 0.37 6.66
CA VAL A 88 11.30 1.81 6.95
C VAL A 88 11.09 2.61 5.68
N MET A 89 11.85 2.31 4.61
CA MET A 89 11.74 3.01 3.32
C MET A 89 10.37 2.84 2.69
N ASP A 90 9.76 1.66 2.85
CA ASP A 90 8.38 1.38 2.45
C ASP A 90 7.36 2.34 3.06
N ARG A 91 7.50 2.62 4.36
CA ARG A 91 6.59 3.55 5.04
C ARG A 91 6.78 4.97 4.56
N TYR A 92 8.04 5.38 4.36
CA TYR A 92 8.32 6.68 3.75
C TYR A 92 7.72 6.77 2.35
N ALA A 93 7.89 5.75 1.50
CA ALA A 93 7.35 5.71 0.15
C ALA A 93 5.81 5.84 0.14
N ASP A 94 5.12 5.01 0.92
CA ASP A 94 3.65 5.01 1.01
C ASP A 94 3.13 6.37 1.51
N LEU A 95 3.71 6.91 2.59
CA LEU A 95 3.20 8.12 3.23
C LEU A 95 3.51 9.38 2.42
N THR A 96 4.67 9.46 1.76
CA THR A 96 5.02 10.67 1.00
C THR A 96 4.11 10.89 -0.20
N VAL A 97 3.67 9.84 -0.90
CA VAL A 97 2.72 9.97 -2.00
C VAL A 97 1.35 10.42 -1.50
N LEU A 98 0.86 9.87 -0.39
CA LEU A 98 -0.38 10.29 0.25
C LEU A 98 -0.31 11.74 0.73
N LEU A 99 0.83 12.16 1.30
CA LEU A 99 1.07 13.56 1.68
C LEU A 99 1.11 14.48 0.45
N GLY A 100 1.70 14.05 -0.66
CA GLY A 100 1.66 14.78 -1.93
C GLY A 100 0.23 15.04 -2.41
N LEU A 101 -0.62 14.01 -2.38
CA LEU A 101 -2.06 14.15 -2.70
C LEU A 101 -2.78 15.07 -1.70
N MET A 102 -2.48 14.96 -0.43
CA MET A 102 -3.05 15.81 0.60
C MET A 102 -2.69 17.29 0.36
N LEU A 103 -1.43 17.57 -0.01
CA LEU A 103 -0.99 18.93 -0.37
C LEU A 103 -1.71 19.44 -1.61
N HIS A 104 -1.90 18.62 -2.66
CA HIS A 104 -2.67 18.98 -3.84
C HIS A 104 -4.08 19.43 -3.50
N PHE A 105 -4.81 18.62 -2.73
CA PHE A 105 -6.19 18.94 -2.35
C PHE A 105 -6.29 20.09 -1.34
N ALA A 106 -5.27 20.32 -0.52
CA ALA A 106 -5.19 21.47 0.37
C ALA A 106 -4.96 22.77 -0.40
N ALA A 107 -4.07 22.78 -1.38
CA ALA A 107 -3.81 23.95 -2.24
C ALA A 107 -5.07 24.32 -3.06
N ALA A 108 -5.70 23.35 -3.71
CA ALA A 108 -6.93 23.54 -4.45
C ALA A 108 -8.11 24.06 -3.57
N TRP A 109 -8.10 23.76 -2.28
CA TRP A 109 -9.07 24.29 -1.32
C TRP A 109 -8.74 25.74 -0.96
N GLY A 110 -7.48 26.08 -0.75
CA GLY A 110 -7.03 27.45 -0.45
C GLY A 110 -7.41 28.44 -1.53
N GLU A 111 -7.26 28.09 -2.79
CA GLU A 111 -7.64 28.91 -3.93
C GLU A 111 -9.15 29.21 -3.99
N ARG A 112 -9.99 28.23 -3.69
CA ARG A 112 -11.45 28.37 -3.62
C ARG A 112 -11.93 29.18 -2.42
N SER A 113 -11.14 29.23 -1.36
CA SER A 113 -11.47 29.89 -0.09
C SER A 113 -10.86 31.30 0.03
N ALA A 114 -10.21 31.81 -1.00
CA ALA A 114 -9.47 33.09 -1.01
C ALA A 114 -10.33 34.35 -0.77
N GLY A 115 -11.62 34.23 -0.53
CA GLY A 115 -12.56 35.31 -0.20
C GLY A 115 -13.03 35.35 1.24
N GLY A 116 -12.56 34.50 2.14
CA GLY A 116 -13.02 34.45 3.52
C GLY A 116 -12.09 33.58 4.40
N PHE A 117 -12.38 33.50 5.70
CA PHE A 117 -11.72 32.57 6.61
C PHE A 117 -11.68 31.18 5.97
N PRO A 118 -10.52 30.50 5.92
CA PRO A 118 -10.46 29.14 5.41
C PRO A 118 -11.43 28.29 6.23
N GLY A 119 -12.55 27.94 5.62
CA GLY A 119 -13.56 27.08 6.25
C GLY A 119 -12.90 25.80 6.74
N ILE A 120 -13.43 25.21 7.78
CA ILE A 120 -12.94 23.97 8.35
C ILE A 120 -12.80 22.94 7.20
N PRO A 121 -11.65 22.25 7.04
CA PRO A 121 -11.36 21.36 5.90
C PRO A 121 -12.33 20.18 5.74
N TRP A 122 -13.25 19.99 6.67
CA TRP A 122 -14.34 19.01 6.60
C TRP A 122 -15.28 19.21 5.38
N GLY A 123 -15.27 20.39 4.78
CA GLY A 123 -15.96 20.65 3.51
C GLY A 123 -15.27 20.08 2.27
N ASN A 124 -14.02 19.61 2.40
CA ASN A 124 -13.30 18.95 1.30
C ASN A 124 -13.17 17.44 1.57
N PRO A 125 -14.04 16.60 1.00
CA PRO A 125 -14.02 15.16 1.23
C PRO A 125 -12.69 14.51 0.80
N ALA A 126 -12.04 15.03 -0.25
CA ALA A 126 -10.75 14.52 -0.71
C ALA A 126 -9.67 14.68 0.36
N LEU A 127 -9.65 15.80 1.08
CA LEU A 127 -8.69 16.04 2.16
C LEU A 127 -8.96 15.14 3.37
N VAL A 128 -10.23 14.93 3.71
CA VAL A 128 -10.63 14.02 4.80
C VAL A 128 -10.22 12.58 4.48
N PHE A 129 -10.49 12.13 3.25
CA PHE A 129 -10.09 10.79 2.82
C PHE A 129 -8.57 10.64 2.74
N ALA A 130 -7.83 11.65 2.25
CA ALA A 130 -6.38 11.63 2.25
C ALA A 130 -5.81 11.52 3.68
N ALA A 131 -6.32 12.31 4.63
CA ALA A 131 -5.92 12.23 6.03
C ALA A 131 -6.23 10.85 6.65
N GLY A 132 -7.42 10.31 6.39
CA GLY A 132 -7.80 8.96 6.82
C GLY A 132 -6.90 7.86 6.21
N ALA A 133 -6.53 8.01 4.94
CA ALA A 133 -5.61 7.10 4.26
C ALA A 133 -4.19 7.17 4.86
N VAL A 134 -3.68 8.37 5.18
CA VAL A 134 -2.39 8.56 5.86
C VAL A 134 -2.41 7.86 7.21
N LEU A 135 -3.42 8.12 8.06
CA LEU A 135 -3.55 7.50 9.38
C LEU A 135 -3.62 5.97 9.29
N GLY A 136 -4.49 5.43 8.45
CA GLY A 136 -4.64 3.99 8.27
C GLY A 136 -3.37 3.34 7.73
N SER A 137 -2.71 3.96 6.75
CA SER A 137 -1.47 3.43 6.16
C SER A 137 -0.29 3.45 7.12
N ALA A 138 -0.20 4.47 8.00
CA ALA A 138 0.83 4.53 9.04
C ALA A 138 0.58 3.51 10.16
N LEU A 139 -0.68 3.39 10.61
CA LEU A 139 -1.04 2.54 11.74
C LEU A 139 -1.06 1.05 11.38
N THR A 140 -1.37 0.68 10.15
CA THR A 140 -1.45 -0.73 9.74
C THR A 140 -0.16 -1.50 10.01
N PRO A 141 1.04 -1.08 9.53
CA PRO A 141 2.28 -1.81 9.82
C PRO A 141 2.71 -1.69 11.28
N TYR A 142 2.44 -0.55 11.93
CA TYR A 142 2.72 -0.38 13.35
C TYR A 142 1.91 -1.36 14.22
N ALA A 143 0.59 -1.46 13.97
CA ALA A 143 -0.28 -2.38 14.68
C ALA A 143 0.17 -3.83 14.52
N ARG A 144 0.65 -4.22 13.31
CA ARG A 144 1.22 -5.55 13.09
C ARG A 144 2.48 -5.78 13.91
N ALA A 145 3.47 -4.90 13.80
CA ALA A 145 4.74 -5.03 14.52
C ALA A 145 4.52 -5.08 16.04
N ARG A 146 3.59 -4.25 16.56
CA ARG A 146 3.23 -4.26 17.98
C ARG A 146 2.46 -5.51 18.37
N ALA A 147 1.55 -6.01 17.54
CA ALA A 147 0.84 -7.26 17.77
C ALA A 147 1.79 -8.44 17.86
N GLU A 148 2.73 -8.57 16.92
CA GLU A 148 3.72 -9.67 16.86
C GLU A 148 4.70 -9.66 18.05
N SER A 149 4.78 -8.56 18.83
CA SER A 149 5.48 -8.54 20.12
C SER A 149 4.65 -9.11 21.30
N LEU A 150 3.35 -9.32 21.12
CA LEU A 150 2.42 -9.79 22.15
C LEU A 150 1.82 -11.16 21.84
N VAL A 151 1.68 -11.51 20.58
CA VAL A 151 1.13 -12.76 20.08
C VAL A 151 2.08 -13.36 19.05
N ALA A 152 2.06 -14.70 18.90
CA ALA A 152 3.02 -15.41 18.04
C ALA A 152 2.96 -15.00 16.57
N GLU A 153 1.77 -14.63 16.07
CA GLU A 153 1.57 -14.24 14.67
C GLU A 153 0.33 -13.35 14.52
N CYS A 154 0.42 -12.31 13.66
CA CYS A 154 -0.70 -11.42 13.35
C CYS A 154 -0.83 -11.21 11.83
N LYS A 155 -1.23 -12.29 11.13
CA LYS A 155 -1.51 -12.28 9.68
C LYS A 155 -2.99 -12.05 9.38
N VAL A 156 -3.53 -10.94 9.90
CA VAL A 156 -4.93 -10.55 9.70
C VAL A 156 -5.03 -9.15 9.10
N GLY A 157 -6.09 -8.95 8.32
CA GLY A 157 -6.39 -7.64 7.74
C GLY A 157 -6.61 -7.66 6.23
N ILE A 158 -7.55 -6.83 5.76
CA ILE A 158 -7.99 -6.76 4.36
C ILE A 158 -6.96 -6.08 3.46
N ALA A 159 -6.35 -4.98 3.92
CA ALA A 159 -5.47 -4.14 3.11
C ALA A 159 -4.06 -4.11 3.68
N GLU A 160 -3.23 -5.05 3.25
CA GLU A 160 -1.80 -5.00 3.44
C GLU A 160 -1.14 -4.01 2.46
N ARG A 161 0.18 -3.91 2.43
CA ARG A 161 0.89 -2.94 1.60
C ARG A 161 0.63 -3.09 0.08
N PRO A 162 0.68 -4.30 -0.52
CA PRO A 162 0.45 -4.44 -1.95
C PRO A 162 -0.95 -4.00 -2.39
N GLU A 163 -1.98 -4.33 -1.60
CA GLU A 163 -3.36 -3.95 -1.90
C GLU A 163 -3.51 -2.42 -1.87
N ARG A 164 -2.92 -1.75 -0.89
CA ARG A 164 -2.95 -0.28 -0.79
C ARG A 164 -2.24 0.39 -1.96
N LEU A 165 -1.07 -0.14 -2.36
CA LEU A 165 -0.32 0.35 -3.51
C LEU A 165 -1.12 0.20 -4.80
N VAL A 166 -1.75 -0.96 -5.03
CA VAL A 166 -2.58 -1.21 -6.21
C VAL A 166 -3.78 -0.27 -6.27
N ILE A 167 -4.50 -0.07 -5.15
CA ILE A 167 -5.63 0.87 -5.06
C ILE A 167 -5.18 2.28 -5.45
N LEU A 168 -4.05 2.73 -4.91
CA LEU A 168 -3.53 4.07 -5.17
C LEU A 168 -3.08 4.24 -6.63
N VAL A 169 -2.38 3.25 -7.19
CA VAL A 169 -1.95 3.25 -8.60
C VAL A 169 -3.17 3.29 -9.54
N ILE A 170 -4.19 2.47 -9.29
CA ILE A 170 -5.42 2.46 -10.09
C ILE A 170 -6.09 3.84 -10.02
N GLY A 171 -6.25 4.41 -8.82
CA GLY A 171 -6.82 5.73 -8.64
C GLY A 171 -6.09 6.84 -9.39
N LEU A 172 -4.75 6.82 -9.34
CA LEU A 172 -3.89 7.78 -10.02
C LEU A 172 -3.94 7.63 -11.54
N LEU A 173 -3.84 6.42 -12.07
CA LEU A 173 -3.84 6.16 -13.51
C LEU A 173 -5.21 6.38 -14.16
N SER A 174 -6.30 6.09 -13.45
CA SER A 174 -7.67 6.31 -13.94
C SER A 174 -8.17 7.74 -13.75
N GLY A 175 -7.42 8.61 -13.05
CA GLY A 175 -7.88 9.93 -12.63
C GLY A 175 -8.94 9.92 -11.52
N ARG A 176 -9.24 8.74 -10.96
CA ARG A 176 -10.24 8.53 -9.89
C ARG A 176 -9.60 8.58 -8.50
N VAL A 177 -8.85 9.65 -8.24
CA VAL A 177 -8.03 9.78 -7.01
C VAL A 177 -8.89 9.82 -5.74
N VAL A 178 -10.00 10.58 -5.76
CA VAL A 178 -10.85 10.76 -4.57
C VAL A 178 -11.54 9.46 -4.16
N PRO A 179 -12.20 8.70 -5.06
CA PRO A 179 -12.71 7.36 -4.74
C PRO A 179 -11.64 6.41 -4.22
N ALA A 180 -10.47 6.39 -4.84
CA ALA A 180 -9.36 5.54 -4.39
C ALA A 180 -8.90 5.90 -2.97
N LEU A 181 -8.80 7.20 -2.64
CA LEU A 181 -8.48 7.66 -1.29
C LEU A 181 -9.57 7.27 -0.28
N ALA A 182 -10.85 7.36 -0.65
CA ALA A 182 -11.96 6.93 0.20
C ALA A 182 -11.89 5.44 0.52
N VAL A 183 -11.72 4.60 -0.50
CA VAL A 183 -11.54 3.16 -0.35
C VAL A 183 -10.32 2.84 0.53
N LEU A 184 -9.20 3.50 0.26
CA LEU A 184 -7.96 3.31 1.01
C LEU A 184 -8.12 3.71 2.47
N ALA A 185 -8.75 4.86 2.74
CA ALA A 185 -9.04 5.33 4.09
C ALA A 185 -9.87 4.32 4.87
N VAL A 186 -10.93 3.77 4.26
CA VAL A 186 -11.77 2.78 4.91
C VAL A 186 -11.01 1.48 5.14
N LEU A 187 -10.43 0.88 4.10
CA LEU A 187 -9.82 -0.45 4.20
C LEU A 187 -8.59 -0.48 5.10
N ALA A 188 -7.75 0.56 5.08
CA ALA A 188 -6.58 0.62 5.94
C ALA A 188 -6.98 0.74 7.43
N ASN A 189 -7.95 1.59 7.75
CA ASN A 189 -8.42 1.73 9.15
C ASN A 189 -9.19 0.50 9.62
N VAL A 190 -10.01 -0.14 8.76
CA VAL A 190 -10.63 -1.43 9.07
C VAL A 190 -9.58 -2.49 9.38
N THR A 191 -8.48 -2.53 8.62
CA THR A 191 -7.36 -3.44 8.88
C THR A 191 -6.74 -3.22 10.26
N VAL A 192 -6.59 -1.96 10.69
CA VAL A 192 -6.09 -1.64 12.05
C VAL A 192 -7.06 -2.16 13.11
N LEU A 193 -8.37 -1.94 12.94
CA LEU A 193 -9.39 -2.43 13.87
C LEU A 193 -9.42 -3.96 13.91
N GLN A 194 -9.32 -4.64 12.77
CA GLN A 194 -9.25 -6.11 12.72
C GLN A 194 -8.06 -6.63 13.54
N ARG A 195 -6.89 -6.01 13.43
CA ARG A 195 -5.70 -6.37 14.24
C ARG A 195 -5.92 -6.14 15.73
N LEU A 196 -6.52 -5.01 16.09
CA LEU A 196 -6.83 -4.68 17.48
C LEU A 196 -7.74 -5.73 18.13
N PHE A 197 -8.85 -6.07 17.45
CA PHE A 197 -9.80 -7.05 17.97
C PHE A 197 -9.22 -8.47 17.96
N TYR A 198 -8.42 -8.84 16.95
CA TYR A 198 -7.74 -10.12 16.89
C TYR A 198 -6.78 -10.32 18.08
N VAL A 199 -5.92 -9.34 18.34
CA VAL A 199 -4.97 -9.38 19.47
C VAL A 199 -5.72 -9.48 20.81
N ARG A 200 -6.76 -8.66 21.01
CA ARG A 200 -7.61 -8.71 22.21
C ARG A 200 -8.19 -10.11 22.41
N ARG A 201 -8.74 -10.72 21.37
CA ARG A 201 -9.31 -12.07 21.40
C ARG A 201 -8.25 -13.12 21.76
N THR A 202 -7.09 -13.06 21.11
CA THR A 202 -6.01 -14.02 21.33
C THR A 202 -5.46 -13.96 22.74
N LEU A 203 -5.27 -12.75 23.29
CA LEU A 203 -4.81 -12.54 24.67
C LEU A 203 -5.87 -12.96 25.72
N ALA A 204 -7.15 -12.93 25.36
CA ALA A 204 -8.24 -13.43 26.22
C ALA A 204 -8.40 -14.96 26.18
N GLY A 205 -7.48 -15.71 25.56
CA GLY A 205 -7.52 -17.18 25.49
C GLY A 205 -8.47 -17.73 24.43
N GLY A 206 -8.79 -16.94 23.39
CA GLY A 206 -9.62 -17.36 22.26
C GLY A 206 -9.04 -18.59 21.55
N GLY A 207 -9.85 -19.62 21.31
CA GLY A 207 -9.51 -20.83 20.56
C GLY A 207 -9.33 -20.59 19.06
N PRO A 208 -9.26 -21.64 18.23
CA PRO A 208 -9.15 -21.52 16.77
C PRO A 208 -10.31 -20.67 16.18
N LEU A 209 -10.03 -19.97 15.08
CA LEU A 209 -11.00 -19.09 14.44
C LEU A 209 -12.17 -19.88 13.84
N GLY A 210 -13.39 -19.46 14.11
CA GLY A 210 -14.58 -19.99 13.44
C GLY A 210 -14.78 -19.36 12.03
N PRO A 211 -15.68 -19.94 11.19
CA PRO A 211 -15.89 -19.45 9.82
C PRO A 211 -16.27 -17.95 9.73
N ARG A 212 -17.06 -17.45 10.68
CA ARG A 212 -17.43 -16.02 10.76
C ARG A 212 -16.24 -15.13 11.15
N GLU A 213 -15.36 -15.65 11.98
CA GLU A 213 -14.16 -14.95 12.42
C GLU A 213 -13.11 -14.90 11.32
N HIS A 214 -13.01 -15.92 10.46
CA HIS A 214 -12.19 -15.88 9.25
C HIS A 214 -12.60 -14.73 8.31
N LEU A 215 -13.90 -14.47 8.17
CA LEU A 215 -14.40 -13.35 7.40
C LEU A 215 -14.13 -12.01 8.13
N LEU A 216 -14.38 -11.94 9.43
CA LEU A 216 -14.21 -10.72 10.23
C LEU A 216 -12.75 -10.26 10.27
N TYR A 217 -11.82 -11.17 10.49
CA TYR A 217 -10.39 -10.89 10.57
C TYR A 217 -9.67 -10.96 9.23
N TRP A 218 -10.39 -11.33 8.18
CA TRP A 218 -9.88 -11.47 6.82
C TRP A 218 -8.59 -12.28 6.74
N THR A 219 -8.66 -13.54 7.11
CA THR A 219 -7.51 -14.46 7.09
C THR A 219 -7.41 -15.26 5.79
N TYR A 220 -8.13 -14.85 4.75
CA TYR A 220 -8.12 -15.51 3.45
C TYR A 220 -6.79 -15.29 2.73
N PRO A 221 -6.19 -16.36 2.17
CA PRO A 221 -4.97 -16.22 1.39
C PRO A 221 -5.23 -15.44 0.10
N ARG A 222 -4.21 -14.75 -0.38
CA ARG A 222 -4.21 -14.17 -1.73
C ARG A 222 -4.44 -15.28 -2.76
N ALA A 223 -5.12 -14.98 -3.86
CA ALA A 223 -5.59 -15.95 -4.87
C ALA A 223 -6.69 -16.91 -4.36
N SER A 224 -7.44 -16.51 -3.33
CA SER A 224 -8.70 -17.17 -2.96
C SER A 224 -9.91 -16.44 -3.55
N VAL A 225 -11.00 -17.17 -3.82
CA VAL A 225 -12.24 -16.57 -4.36
C VAL A 225 -12.74 -15.37 -3.54
N PRO A 226 -12.79 -15.39 -2.20
CA PRO A 226 -13.17 -14.20 -1.42
C PRO A 226 -12.25 -13.02 -1.64
N PHE A 227 -10.93 -13.25 -1.80
CA PHE A 227 -9.95 -12.19 -2.04
C PHE A 227 -10.14 -11.57 -3.44
N ASP A 228 -10.35 -12.41 -4.47
CA ASP A 228 -10.57 -11.95 -5.85
C ASP A 228 -11.87 -11.15 -5.97
N LEU A 229 -12.94 -11.57 -5.27
CA LEU A 229 -14.21 -10.83 -5.21
C LEU A 229 -14.04 -9.46 -4.53
N LEU A 230 -13.24 -9.38 -3.46
CA LEU A 230 -12.93 -8.10 -2.83
C LEU A 230 -12.17 -7.17 -3.78
N CYS A 231 -11.14 -7.68 -4.48
CA CYS A 231 -10.38 -6.91 -5.46
C CYS A 231 -11.29 -6.39 -6.57
N LEU A 232 -12.19 -7.23 -7.08
CA LEU A 232 -13.16 -6.84 -8.09
C LEU A 232 -14.12 -5.74 -7.58
N LEU A 233 -14.65 -5.91 -6.36
CA LEU A 233 -15.51 -4.92 -5.73
C LEU A 233 -14.82 -3.57 -5.58
N VAL A 234 -13.58 -3.57 -5.09
CA VAL A 234 -12.75 -2.36 -4.93
C VAL A 234 -12.53 -1.69 -6.28
N LEU A 235 -12.20 -2.46 -7.31
CA LEU A 235 -12.00 -1.95 -8.67
C LEU A 235 -13.29 -1.31 -9.22
N VAL A 236 -14.44 -1.98 -9.06
CA VAL A 236 -15.74 -1.46 -9.49
C VAL A 236 -16.07 -0.17 -8.75
N VAL A 237 -15.87 -0.10 -7.44
CA VAL A 237 -16.13 1.12 -6.65
C VAL A 237 -15.23 2.28 -7.13
N ILE A 238 -13.94 2.06 -7.36
CA ILE A 238 -13.03 3.12 -7.83
C ILE A 238 -13.43 3.61 -9.23
N LEU A 239 -13.80 2.71 -10.13
CA LEU A 239 -14.10 3.07 -11.52
C LEU A 239 -15.53 3.59 -11.73
N ALA A 240 -16.49 3.24 -10.85
CA ALA A 240 -17.89 3.69 -10.96
C ALA A 240 -18.11 5.11 -10.42
N PHE A 241 -17.31 5.53 -9.44
CA PHE A 241 -17.40 6.84 -8.78
C PHE A 241 -16.19 7.73 -9.08
#